data_a36730093319bb9203a7ce72387f7e17
#
_entry.id   a36730093319bb9203a7ce72387f7e17
#
_cell.length_a   1.000
_cell.length_b   1.000
_cell.length_c   1.000
_cell.angle_alpha   90.00
_cell.angle_beta   90.00
_cell.angle_gamma   90.00
#
_symmetry.space_group_name_H-M   'P 1'
#
loop_
_entity.id
_entity.type
_entity.pdbx_description
1 polymer ?
#
loop_
_entity_poly.entity_id
_entity_poly.type
_entity_poly.pdbx_seq_one_letter_code
_entity_poly.pdbx_strand_id
1 'polypeptide(L)'
;MSFPEFKGKSYDFIIFQGSEQKTVFRGVIPDDGNFSLTIPKEYMPYTGMSRWLITGTKEGGGLDMYIPGHNFSVICNSKKPNDTNIIFRDNSGNIELSELSQIQQKIVDRYQVMVQAINIFTTNDPNYRIFQSEYENQKQDYEKFQKLLSKKADYISEFIRIVNITNGIGTKLYDKEIEKADHISFYIAHNLDWNILYTSGHWWSVISAWVNIHTKVLKDESRFVKEFELISSRLKNEVLYTDFISRLNYFLKEEGKENYIKEIESIVRDSKNNENTSLKEYLKN
;
A
#
# COMPACT_ATOMS: atom_id res chain seq x y z
N MET A 1 18.50 -5.38 -16.40
CA MET A 1 17.60 -4.43 -17.07
C MET A 1 18.01 -4.27 -18.51
N SER A 2 17.06 -4.24 -19.47
CA SER A 2 17.34 -3.96 -20.88
C SER A 2 16.25 -3.02 -21.42
N PHE A 3 16.63 -1.76 -21.70
CA PHE A 3 15.76 -0.68 -22.14
C PHE A 3 16.42 0.16 -23.24
N PRO A 4 16.67 -0.41 -24.42
CA PRO A 4 17.45 0.25 -25.50
C PRO A 4 16.83 1.53 -26.01
N GLU A 5 15.49 1.67 -25.98
CA GLU A 5 14.79 2.88 -26.42
C GLU A 5 14.98 4.08 -25.46
N PHE A 6 15.57 3.86 -24.28
CA PHE A 6 15.82 4.87 -23.27
C PHE A 6 17.32 5.17 -23.07
N LYS A 7 18.20 4.73 -24.00
CA LYS A 7 19.64 4.98 -23.95
C LYS A 7 19.95 6.45 -23.71
N GLY A 8 21.00 6.72 -22.91
CA GLY A 8 21.44 8.06 -22.54
C GLY A 8 20.57 8.77 -21.51
N LYS A 9 19.44 8.19 -21.10
CA LYS A 9 18.62 8.76 -20.02
C LYS A 9 19.20 8.46 -18.65
N SER A 10 19.19 9.44 -17.77
CA SER A 10 19.54 9.25 -16.35
C SER A 10 18.39 8.57 -15.61
N TYR A 11 18.72 7.81 -14.57
CA TYR A 11 17.74 7.15 -13.73
C TYR A 11 18.14 7.07 -12.26
N ASP A 12 17.13 6.99 -11.41
CA ASP A 12 17.23 6.66 -9.99
C ASP A 12 16.59 5.28 -9.73
N PHE A 13 17.20 4.48 -8.86
CA PHE A 13 16.61 3.27 -8.34
C PHE A 13 16.34 3.43 -6.85
N ILE A 14 15.09 3.26 -6.47
CA ILE A 14 14.54 3.61 -5.16
C ILE A 14 13.96 2.35 -4.52
N ILE A 15 14.25 2.13 -3.24
CA ILE A 15 13.59 1.14 -2.39
C ILE A 15 12.79 1.86 -1.29
N PHE A 16 11.84 1.15 -0.70
CA PHE A 16 10.96 1.68 0.34
C PHE A 16 11.27 1.05 1.69
N GLN A 17 11.39 1.87 2.73
CA GLN A 17 11.56 1.44 4.13
C GLN A 17 10.75 2.39 5.04
N GLY A 18 9.51 1.99 5.34
CA GLY A 18 8.59 2.81 6.12
C GLY A 18 8.33 4.16 5.47
N SER A 19 8.64 5.22 6.18
CA SER A 19 8.50 6.60 5.70
C SER A 19 9.53 7.01 4.65
N GLU A 20 10.61 6.25 4.48
CA GLU A 20 11.72 6.64 3.62
C GLU A 20 11.64 6.02 2.23
N GLN A 21 11.90 6.85 1.23
CA GLN A 21 12.19 6.45 -0.15
C GLN A 21 13.70 6.60 -0.36
N LYS A 22 14.43 5.48 -0.36
CA LYS A 22 15.88 5.48 -0.44
C LYS A 22 16.34 5.29 -1.87
N THR A 23 16.94 6.31 -2.47
CA THR A 23 17.66 6.15 -3.73
C THR A 23 18.94 5.37 -3.47
N VAL A 24 18.95 4.09 -3.85
CA VAL A 24 20.05 3.16 -3.62
C VAL A 24 21.02 3.06 -4.80
N PHE A 25 20.60 3.53 -5.98
CA PHE A 25 21.46 3.57 -7.17
C PHE A 25 21.05 4.72 -8.09
N ARG A 26 22.03 5.32 -8.75
CA ARG A 26 21.87 6.32 -9.82
C ARG A 26 22.75 5.98 -10.97
N GLY A 27 22.26 6.19 -12.19
CA GLY A 27 23.04 5.88 -13.37
C GLY A 27 22.51 6.54 -14.64
N VAL A 28 23.16 6.20 -15.74
CA VAL A 28 22.76 6.54 -17.10
C VAL A 28 22.62 5.24 -17.86
N ILE A 29 21.54 5.08 -18.61
CA ILE A 29 21.30 3.91 -19.46
C ILE A 29 22.34 3.89 -20.58
N PRO A 30 23.18 2.83 -20.70
CA PRO A 30 24.19 2.72 -21.74
C PRO A 30 23.60 2.72 -23.16
N ASP A 31 24.46 2.89 -24.16
CA ASP A 31 24.05 2.94 -25.58
C ASP A 31 23.41 1.65 -26.09
N ASP A 32 23.78 0.52 -25.52
CA ASP A 32 23.17 -0.80 -25.81
C ASP A 32 21.87 -1.06 -25.02
N GLY A 33 21.52 -0.15 -24.11
CA GLY A 33 20.33 -0.23 -23.25
C GLY A 33 20.43 -1.26 -22.11
N ASN A 34 21.58 -1.92 -21.92
CA ASN A 34 21.75 -2.97 -20.92
C ASN A 34 22.48 -2.45 -19.68
N PHE A 35 21.90 -2.68 -18.49
CA PHE A 35 22.50 -2.27 -17.22
C PHE A 35 22.03 -3.15 -16.06
N SER A 36 22.75 -3.09 -14.96
CA SER A 36 22.40 -3.81 -13.73
C SER A 36 22.06 -2.84 -12.62
N LEU A 37 21.02 -3.15 -11.86
CA LEU A 37 20.70 -2.51 -10.60
C LEU A 37 21.06 -3.46 -9.46
N THR A 38 21.79 -2.96 -8.48
CA THR A 38 22.21 -3.76 -7.33
C THR A 38 21.74 -3.08 -6.06
N ILE A 39 21.06 -3.83 -5.21
CA ILE A 39 20.71 -3.34 -3.87
C ILE A 39 21.96 -3.46 -3.00
N PRO A 40 22.43 -2.36 -2.37
CA PRO A 40 23.58 -2.36 -1.49
C PRO A 40 23.43 -3.33 -0.32
N LYS A 41 24.55 -3.86 0.18
CA LYS A 41 24.59 -4.89 1.23
C LYS A 41 23.90 -4.45 2.53
N GLU A 42 23.96 -3.17 2.85
CA GLU A 42 23.34 -2.57 4.03
C GLU A 42 21.81 -2.65 4.03
N TYR A 43 21.20 -2.87 2.86
CA TYR A 43 19.75 -3.05 2.71
C TYR A 43 19.33 -4.51 2.47
N MET A 44 20.29 -5.42 2.48
CA MET A 44 20.02 -6.86 2.25
C MET A 44 19.76 -7.60 3.56
N PRO A 45 18.87 -8.62 3.57
CA PRO A 45 18.02 -9.06 2.44
C PRO A 45 16.85 -8.10 2.21
N TYR A 46 16.55 -7.76 0.97
CA TYR A 46 15.41 -6.92 0.61
C TYR A 46 14.40 -7.72 -0.21
N THR A 47 13.18 -7.75 0.28
CA THR A 47 11.99 -8.20 -0.43
C THR A 47 10.93 -7.13 -0.29
N GLY A 48 10.45 -6.57 -1.40
CA GLY A 48 9.56 -5.43 -1.35
C GLY A 48 9.34 -4.76 -2.70
N MET A 49 8.55 -3.69 -2.68
CA MET A 49 8.38 -2.84 -3.86
C MET A 49 9.59 -1.94 -4.04
N SER A 50 9.85 -1.59 -5.26
CA SER A 50 10.90 -0.63 -5.65
C SER A 50 10.40 0.22 -6.80
N ARG A 51 11.07 1.34 -7.03
CA ARG A 51 10.80 2.24 -8.14
C ARG A 51 12.06 2.53 -8.92
N TRP A 52 12.05 2.24 -10.21
CA TRP A 52 13.04 2.73 -11.14
C TRP A 52 12.45 3.94 -11.87
N LEU A 53 13.12 5.08 -11.80
CA LEU A 53 12.63 6.38 -12.25
C LEU A 53 13.58 6.97 -13.30
N ILE A 54 13.08 7.33 -14.47
CA ILE A 54 13.80 8.14 -15.44
C ILE A 54 13.88 9.58 -14.94
N THR A 55 15.07 10.13 -14.84
CA THR A 55 15.33 11.49 -14.34
C THR A 55 15.89 12.39 -15.44
N GLY A 56 15.84 13.72 -15.22
CA GLY A 56 16.41 14.68 -16.15
C GLY A 56 15.64 14.88 -17.46
N THR A 57 14.39 14.39 -17.55
CA THR A 57 13.50 14.58 -18.69
C THR A 57 12.21 15.25 -18.26
N LYS A 58 11.54 15.98 -19.19
CA LYS A 58 10.24 16.60 -18.94
C LYS A 58 9.11 15.57 -18.92
N GLU A 59 9.26 14.51 -19.71
CA GLU A 59 8.26 13.45 -19.85
C GLU A 59 8.21 12.57 -18.60
N GLY A 60 9.34 12.49 -17.87
CA GLY A 60 9.47 11.57 -16.73
C GLY A 60 9.40 10.11 -17.20
N GLY A 61 8.91 9.26 -16.33
CA GLY A 61 8.68 7.84 -16.56
C GLY A 61 9.31 6.99 -15.47
N GLY A 62 8.78 5.80 -15.26
CA GLY A 62 9.30 4.89 -14.26
C GLY A 62 8.61 3.55 -14.30
N LEU A 63 9.13 2.64 -13.51
CA LEU A 63 8.59 1.32 -13.33
C LEU A 63 8.61 0.96 -11.85
N ASP A 64 7.44 0.77 -11.28
CA ASP A 64 7.32 0.15 -9.97
C ASP A 64 7.39 -1.36 -10.15
N MET A 65 8.23 -2.03 -9.36
CA MET A 65 8.43 -3.47 -9.47
C MET A 65 8.68 -4.11 -8.12
N TYR A 66 8.17 -5.32 -8.00
CA TYR A 66 8.44 -6.18 -6.86
C TYR A 66 9.84 -6.79 -6.97
N ILE A 67 10.61 -6.72 -5.89
CA ILE A 67 11.91 -7.37 -5.71
C ILE A 67 11.72 -8.65 -4.89
N PRO A 68 11.93 -9.84 -5.47
CA PRO A 68 11.61 -11.12 -4.84
C PRO A 68 12.71 -11.66 -3.89
N GLY A 69 13.77 -10.89 -3.63
CA GLY A 69 14.90 -11.34 -2.81
C GLY A 69 15.97 -12.15 -3.58
N HIS A 70 15.82 -12.31 -4.88
CA HIS A 70 16.79 -12.97 -5.77
C HIS A 70 16.94 -12.19 -7.09
N ASN A 71 17.95 -12.57 -7.89
CA ASN A 71 18.21 -11.91 -9.18
C ASN A 71 17.12 -12.20 -10.20
N PHE A 72 16.77 -11.21 -11.01
CA PHE A 72 15.82 -11.31 -12.11
C PHE A 72 16.15 -10.32 -13.22
N SER A 73 15.49 -10.43 -14.37
CA SER A 73 15.68 -9.55 -15.52
C SER A 73 14.38 -8.86 -15.91
N VAL A 74 14.51 -7.60 -16.36
CA VAL A 74 13.40 -6.80 -16.91
C VAL A 74 13.80 -6.29 -18.29
N ILE A 75 12.95 -6.50 -19.28
CA ILE A 75 13.21 -6.16 -20.68
C ILE A 75 12.03 -5.41 -21.25
N CYS A 76 12.31 -4.28 -21.90
CA CYS A 76 11.31 -3.55 -22.68
C CYS A 76 11.96 -2.91 -23.93
N ASN A 77 11.54 -3.33 -25.11
CA ASN A 77 12.02 -2.81 -26.40
C ASN A 77 11.09 -1.73 -27.01
N SER A 78 10.17 -1.19 -26.22
CA SER A 78 9.19 -0.22 -26.65
C SER A 78 9.50 1.19 -26.14
N LYS A 79 9.29 2.21 -26.96
CA LYS A 79 9.29 3.63 -26.56
C LYS A 79 8.12 3.99 -25.64
N LYS A 80 7.09 3.15 -25.61
CA LYS A 80 5.89 3.31 -24.77
C LYS A 80 5.69 2.06 -23.93
N PRO A 81 6.43 1.93 -22.81
CA PRO A 81 6.29 0.80 -21.88
C PRO A 81 4.86 0.71 -21.34
N ASN A 82 4.36 -0.51 -21.23
CA ASN A 82 3.10 -0.84 -20.59
C ASN A 82 3.14 -2.30 -20.10
N ASP A 83 2.11 -2.72 -19.40
CA ASP A 83 2.03 -4.07 -18.78
C ASP A 83 2.11 -5.21 -19.80
N THR A 84 1.89 -4.98 -21.09
CA THR A 84 1.91 -6.02 -22.12
C THR A 84 3.27 -6.15 -22.82
N ASN A 85 4.16 -5.15 -22.70
CA ASN A 85 5.45 -5.13 -23.40
C ASN A 85 6.67 -5.05 -22.48
N ILE A 86 6.45 -4.98 -21.16
CA ILE A 86 7.50 -5.17 -20.14
C ILE A 86 7.54 -6.66 -19.79
N ILE A 87 8.71 -7.27 -19.98
CA ILE A 87 8.90 -8.70 -19.75
C ILE A 87 9.76 -8.89 -18.51
N PHE A 88 9.21 -9.57 -17.52
CA PHE A 88 9.94 -10.03 -16.33
C PHE A 88 10.37 -11.49 -16.53
N ARG A 89 11.67 -11.77 -16.32
CA ARG A 89 12.22 -13.14 -16.31
C ARG A 89 12.73 -13.43 -14.91
N ASP A 90 12.43 -14.63 -14.42
CA ASP A 90 12.78 -15.08 -13.06
C ASP A 90 12.16 -14.21 -11.95
N ASN A 91 11.00 -13.58 -12.25
CA ASN A 91 10.20 -12.83 -11.29
C ASN A 91 8.71 -12.97 -11.59
N SER A 92 8.15 -14.11 -11.23
CA SER A 92 6.72 -14.40 -11.39
C SER A 92 5.83 -13.45 -10.54
N GLY A 93 6.35 -12.90 -9.45
CA GLY A 93 5.59 -12.01 -8.58
C GLY A 93 5.12 -10.73 -9.28
N ASN A 94 5.92 -10.13 -10.18
CA ASN A 94 5.45 -8.97 -10.97
C ASN A 94 4.36 -9.34 -11.98
N ILE A 95 4.46 -10.53 -12.59
CA ILE A 95 3.44 -11.03 -13.52
C ILE A 95 2.13 -11.25 -12.75
N GLU A 96 2.22 -11.96 -11.63
CA GLU A 96 1.08 -12.23 -10.76
C GLU A 96 0.43 -10.96 -10.21
N LEU A 97 1.23 -9.96 -9.80
CA LEU A 97 0.73 -8.66 -9.36
C LEU A 97 -0.13 -7.98 -10.43
N SER A 98 0.36 -7.98 -11.68
CA SER A 98 -0.40 -7.43 -12.81
C SER A 98 -1.70 -8.20 -13.05
N GLU A 99 -1.66 -9.53 -13.10
CA GLU A 99 -2.83 -10.38 -13.34
C GLU A 99 -3.90 -10.21 -12.24
N LEU A 100 -3.51 -10.29 -10.98
CA LEU A 100 -4.43 -10.14 -9.86
C LEU A 100 -5.02 -8.72 -9.77
N SER A 101 -4.20 -7.71 -10.06
CA SER A 101 -4.69 -6.31 -10.11
C SER A 101 -5.72 -6.11 -11.21
N GLN A 102 -5.52 -6.67 -12.40
CA GLN A 102 -6.49 -6.60 -13.50
C GLN A 102 -7.80 -7.33 -13.18
N ILE A 103 -7.73 -8.50 -12.55
CA ILE A 103 -8.93 -9.24 -12.10
C ILE A 103 -9.72 -8.38 -11.11
N GLN A 104 -9.04 -7.84 -10.09
CA GLN A 104 -9.68 -7.00 -9.10
C GLN A 104 -10.29 -5.74 -9.71
N GLN A 105 -9.54 -5.04 -10.56
CA GLN A 105 -9.99 -3.81 -11.21
C GLN A 105 -11.28 -4.06 -11.98
N LYS A 106 -11.36 -5.15 -12.74
CA LYS A 106 -12.57 -5.51 -13.49
C LYS A 106 -13.80 -5.73 -12.58
N ILE A 107 -13.61 -6.33 -11.41
CA ILE A 107 -14.70 -6.52 -10.43
C ILE A 107 -15.12 -5.15 -9.87
N VAL A 108 -14.15 -4.32 -9.46
CA VAL A 108 -14.43 -3.02 -8.85
C VAL A 108 -15.09 -2.06 -9.84
N ASP A 109 -14.63 -2.01 -11.08
CA ASP A 109 -15.22 -1.15 -12.12
C ASP A 109 -16.69 -1.53 -12.38
N ARG A 110 -16.98 -2.84 -12.52
CA ARG A 110 -18.35 -3.31 -12.69
C ARG A 110 -19.22 -2.98 -11.48
N TYR A 111 -18.72 -3.21 -10.28
CA TYR A 111 -19.41 -2.84 -9.05
C TYR A 111 -19.75 -1.34 -9.05
N GLN A 112 -18.80 -0.45 -9.35
CA GLN A 112 -19.03 0.99 -9.37
C GLN A 112 -20.09 1.40 -10.38
N VAL A 113 -20.08 0.80 -11.58
CA VAL A 113 -21.14 1.05 -12.60
C VAL A 113 -22.50 0.58 -12.08
N MET A 114 -22.57 -0.57 -11.41
CA MET A 114 -23.82 -1.08 -10.87
C MET A 114 -24.34 -0.24 -9.69
N VAL A 115 -23.45 0.26 -8.83
CA VAL A 115 -23.83 1.23 -7.77
C VAL A 115 -24.50 2.46 -8.38
N GLN A 116 -23.95 3.02 -9.46
CA GLN A 116 -24.57 4.15 -10.16
C GLN A 116 -25.91 3.76 -10.77
N ALA A 117 -26.00 2.60 -11.43
CA ALA A 117 -27.22 2.12 -12.07
C ALA A 117 -28.37 1.96 -11.04
N ILE A 118 -28.16 1.27 -9.92
CA ILE A 118 -29.19 1.06 -8.90
C ILE A 118 -29.61 2.36 -8.17
N ASN A 119 -28.78 3.39 -8.21
CA ASN A 119 -29.14 4.71 -7.67
C ASN A 119 -29.97 5.56 -8.64
N ILE A 120 -29.88 5.30 -9.93
CA ILE A 120 -30.60 6.04 -10.99
C ILE A 120 -31.90 5.35 -11.36
N PHE A 121 -31.88 4.02 -11.54
CA PHE A 121 -33.06 3.22 -11.86
C PHE A 121 -33.85 2.89 -10.59
N THR A 122 -35.16 2.92 -10.70
CA THR A 122 -36.06 2.60 -9.59
C THR A 122 -36.54 1.14 -9.70
N THR A 123 -37.12 0.61 -8.63
CA THR A 123 -37.67 -0.75 -8.61
C THR A 123 -38.78 -1.01 -9.65
N ASN A 124 -39.37 0.06 -10.21
CA ASN A 124 -40.37 -0.02 -11.26
C ASN A 124 -39.76 -0.10 -12.67
N ASP A 125 -38.48 0.16 -12.81
CA ASP A 125 -37.80 0.07 -14.10
C ASP A 125 -37.56 -1.39 -14.51
N PRO A 126 -37.85 -1.78 -15.77
CA PRO A 126 -37.75 -3.17 -16.21
C PRO A 126 -36.35 -3.78 -16.00
N ASN A 127 -35.29 -2.98 -16.09
CA ASN A 127 -33.91 -3.42 -15.98
C ASN A 127 -33.34 -3.37 -14.54
N TYR A 128 -34.06 -2.81 -13.57
CA TYR A 128 -33.56 -2.66 -12.19
C TYR A 128 -33.07 -3.98 -11.60
N ARG A 129 -33.84 -5.06 -11.76
CA ARG A 129 -33.48 -6.38 -11.23
C ARG A 129 -32.18 -6.93 -11.83
N ILE A 130 -31.88 -6.61 -13.09
CA ILE A 130 -30.66 -7.02 -13.76
C ILE A 130 -29.46 -6.30 -13.10
N PHE A 131 -29.57 -4.99 -12.91
CA PHE A 131 -28.52 -4.19 -12.27
C PHE A 131 -28.30 -4.59 -10.81
N GLN A 132 -29.37 -4.82 -10.08
CA GLN A 132 -29.30 -5.29 -8.70
C GLN A 132 -28.63 -6.67 -8.60
N SER A 133 -29.01 -7.62 -9.46
CA SER A 133 -28.39 -8.94 -9.49
C SER A 133 -26.89 -8.86 -9.80
N GLU A 134 -26.51 -8.04 -10.78
CA GLU A 134 -25.09 -7.87 -11.13
C GLU A 134 -24.30 -7.14 -10.03
N TYR A 135 -24.90 -6.17 -9.36
CA TYR A 135 -24.32 -5.52 -8.19
C TYR A 135 -23.98 -6.54 -7.08
N GLU A 136 -24.91 -7.43 -6.73
CA GLU A 136 -24.68 -8.48 -5.73
C GLU A 136 -23.64 -9.50 -6.20
N ASN A 137 -23.64 -9.85 -7.50
CA ASN A 137 -22.63 -10.74 -8.07
C ASN A 137 -21.22 -10.15 -7.91
N GLN A 138 -21.02 -8.87 -8.21
CA GLN A 138 -19.69 -8.24 -8.07
C GLN A 138 -19.24 -8.17 -6.61
N LYS A 139 -20.12 -7.94 -5.64
CA LYS A 139 -19.79 -8.02 -4.20
C LYS A 139 -19.32 -9.43 -3.82
N GLN A 140 -20.03 -10.45 -4.27
CA GLN A 140 -19.65 -11.85 -4.01
C GLN A 140 -18.33 -12.23 -4.68
N ASP A 141 -18.10 -11.79 -5.92
CA ASP A 141 -16.86 -12.07 -6.64
C ASP A 141 -15.66 -11.37 -5.99
N TYR A 142 -15.86 -10.14 -5.48
CA TYR A 142 -14.86 -9.47 -4.68
C TYR A 142 -14.53 -10.24 -3.39
N GLU A 143 -15.52 -10.72 -2.67
CA GLU A 143 -15.30 -11.52 -1.46
C GLU A 143 -14.56 -12.84 -1.77
N LYS A 144 -14.89 -13.53 -2.87
CA LYS A 144 -14.17 -14.72 -3.33
C LYS A 144 -12.72 -14.40 -3.66
N PHE A 145 -12.49 -13.28 -4.36
CA PHE A 145 -11.15 -12.81 -4.70
C PHE A 145 -10.33 -12.50 -3.44
N GLN A 146 -10.91 -11.78 -2.46
CA GLN A 146 -10.22 -11.50 -1.20
C GLN A 146 -9.92 -12.76 -0.37
N LYS A 147 -10.78 -13.78 -0.41
CA LYS A 147 -10.51 -15.10 0.18
C LYS A 147 -9.36 -15.82 -0.51
N LEU A 148 -9.22 -15.69 -1.83
CA LEU A 148 -8.08 -16.23 -2.57
C LEU A 148 -6.79 -15.57 -2.11
N LEU A 149 -6.73 -14.23 -2.04
CA LEU A 149 -5.56 -13.51 -1.53
C LEU A 149 -5.21 -13.94 -0.09
N SER A 150 -6.24 -14.10 0.77
CA SER A 150 -6.04 -14.53 2.16
C SER A 150 -5.42 -15.91 2.28
N LYS A 151 -5.76 -16.83 1.38
CA LYS A 151 -5.21 -18.19 1.38
C LYS A 151 -3.77 -18.25 0.89
N LYS A 152 -3.40 -17.38 -0.04
CA LYS A 152 -2.02 -17.30 -0.53
C LYS A 152 -1.09 -16.73 0.53
N ALA A 153 -1.52 -15.69 1.24
CA ALA A 153 -0.81 -15.03 2.34
C ALA A 153 0.68 -14.74 2.01
N ASP A 154 0.95 -14.37 0.76
CA ASP A 154 2.28 -13.98 0.26
C ASP A 154 2.38 -12.45 0.12
N TYR A 155 3.59 -11.97 -0.21
CA TYR A 155 3.85 -10.54 -0.37
C TYR A 155 2.89 -9.88 -1.37
N ILE A 156 2.66 -10.49 -2.52
CA ILE A 156 1.82 -9.92 -3.60
C ILE A 156 0.37 -9.79 -3.13
N SER A 157 -0.15 -10.81 -2.49
CA SER A 157 -1.52 -10.82 -1.96
C SER A 157 -1.73 -9.73 -0.89
N GLU A 158 -0.79 -9.58 0.03
CA GLU A 158 -0.84 -8.52 1.05
C GLU A 158 -0.63 -7.13 0.45
N PHE A 159 0.26 -6.99 -0.54
CA PHE A 159 0.45 -5.73 -1.25
C PHE A 159 -0.84 -5.24 -1.92
N ILE A 160 -1.59 -6.11 -2.59
CA ILE A 160 -2.90 -5.78 -3.19
C ILE A 160 -3.87 -5.28 -2.11
N ARG A 161 -3.90 -5.91 -0.94
CA ARG A 161 -4.75 -5.48 0.18
C ARG A 161 -4.33 -4.13 0.75
N ILE A 162 -3.02 -3.88 0.83
CA ILE A 162 -2.47 -2.57 1.22
C ILE A 162 -2.94 -1.49 0.23
N VAL A 163 -2.85 -1.75 -1.07
CA VAL A 163 -3.37 -0.84 -2.11
C VAL A 163 -4.87 -0.62 -1.95
N ASN A 164 -5.64 -1.65 -1.61
CA ASN A 164 -7.08 -1.51 -1.35
C ASN A 164 -7.37 -0.56 -0.19
N ILE A 165 -6.60 -0.64 0.90
CA ILE A 165 -6.73 0.30 2.02
C ILE A 165 -6.50 1.73 1.55
N THR A 166 -5.44 1.98 0.78
CA THR A 166 -5.13 3.33 0.29
C THR A 166 -6.17 3.88 -0.68
N ASN A 167 -6.89 2.99 -1.38
CA ASN A 167 -8.01 3.35 -2.24
C ASN A 167 -9.36 3.42 -1.50
N GLY A 168 -9.38 3.19 -0.19
CA GLY A 168 -10.59 3.22 0.63
C GLY A 168 -11.59 2.11 0.31
N ILE A 169 -11.13 0.97 -0.25
CA ILE A 169 -12.00 -0.14 -0.63
C ILE A 169 -12.03 -1.22 0.47
N GLY A 170 -10.85 -1.50 1.09
CA GLY A 170 -10.70 -2.57 2.08
C GLY A 170 -10.78 -3.97 1.45
N THR A 171 -11.11 -4.99 2.27
CA THR A 171 -11.24 -6.39 1.83
C THR A 171 -12.69 -6.83 1.62
N LYS A 172 -13.63 -5.90 1.70
CA LYS A 172 -15.06 -6.09 1.41
C LYS A 172 -15.65 -4.79 0.87
N LEU A 173 -16.57 -4.90 -0.08
CA LEU A 173 -17.29 -3.76 -0.65
C LEU A 173 -18.49 -3.41 0.23
N TYR A 174 -18.47 -2.20 0.79
CA TYR A 174 -19.54 -1.63 1.60
C TYR A 174 -20.10 -0.38 0.94
N ASP A 175 -21.41 -0.18 1.07
CA ASP A 175 -22.10 0.99 0.53
C ASP A 175 -22.03 2.18 1.47
N LYS A 176 -22.06 1.92 2.78
CA LYS A 176 -22.00 2.97 3.80
C LYS A 176 -20.56 3.25 4.21
N GLU A 177 -20.23 4.53 4.24
CA GLU A 177 -18.89 4.99 4.62
C GLU A 177 -18.48 4.50 6.02
N ILE A 178 -19.40 4.52 6.98
CA ILE A 178 -19.12 4.09 8.35
C ILE A 178 -18.78 2.59 8.42
N GLU A 179 -19.48 1.72 7.67
CA GLU A 179 -19.22 0.29 7.64
C GLU A 179 -17.88 -0.02 6.95
N LYS A 180 -17.56 0.73 5.89
CA LYS A 180 -16.29 0.65 5.19
C LYS A 180 -15.12 1.08 6.10
N ALA A 181 -15.27 2.20 6.77
CA ALA A 181 -14.28 2.75 7.69
C ALA A 181 -14.02 1.78 8.85
N ASP A 182 -15.08 1.25 9.45
CA ASP A 182 -15.01 0.23 10.51
C ASP A 182 -14.22 -1.00 10.07
N HIS A 183 -14.55 -1.52 8.90
CA HIS A 183 -13.89 -2.70 8.35
C HIS A 183 -12.40 -2.47 8.01
N ILE A 184 -12.06 -1.33 7.40
CA ILE A 184 -10.68 -0.99 7.07
C ILE A 184 -9.86 -0.80 8.35
N SER A 185 -10.38 -0.07 9.34
CA SER A 185 -9.72 0.14 10.62
C SER A 185 -9.44 -1.18 11.34
N PHE A 186 -10.47 -2.04 11.41
CA PHE A 186 -10.32 -3.38 11.97
C PHE A 186 -9.22 -4.18 11.25
N TYR A 187 -9.20 -4.16 9.92
CA TYR A 187 -8.17 -4.88 9.14
C TYR A 187 -6.76 -4.36 9.46
N ILE A 188 -6.57 -3.03 9.49
CA ILE A 188 -5.28 -2.41 9.81
C ILE A 188 -4.80 -2.84 11.20
N ALA A 189 -5.68 -2.78 12.20
CA ALA A 189 -5.32 -3.09 13.57
C ALA A 189 -5.04 -4.58 13.81
N HIS A 190 -5.80 -5.50 13.17
CA HIS A 190 -5.80 -6.92 13.50
C HIS A 190 -5.07 -7.80 12.49
N ASN A 191 -5.10 -7.47 11.21
CA ASN A 191 -4.71 -8.39 10.13
C ASN A 191 -3.54 -7.92 9.27
N LEU A 192 -3.34 -6.60 9.13
CA LEU A 192 -2.31 -6.04 8.26
C LEU A 192 -0.91 -6.57 8.61
N ASP A 193 -0.17 -7.03 7.60
CA ASP A 193 1.25 -7.34 7.78
C ASP A 193 2.11 -6.06 7.71
N TRP A 194 2.56 -5.60 8.87
CA TRP A 194 3.33 -4.38 9.01
C TRP A 194 4.74 -4.48 8.39
N ASN A 195 5.32 -5.69 8.27
CA ASN A 195 6.62 -5.86 7.62
C ASN A 195 6.48 -5.71 6.10
N ILE A 196 5.40 -6.25 5.51
CA ILE A 196 5.10 -6.05 4.09
C ILE A 196 4.75 -4.58 3.84
N LEU A 197 3.95 -3.96 4.70
CA LEU A 197 3.67 -2.53 4.59
C LEU A 197 4.95 -1.68 4.61
N TYR A 198 5.93 -2.04 5.44
CA TYR A 198 7.19 -1.31 5.59
C TYR A 198 8.00 -1.23 4.28
N THR A 199 7.92 -2.26 3.43
CA THR A 199 8.62 -2.29 2.13
C THR A 199 7.69 -2.06 0.93
N SER A 200 6.43 -1.67 1.16
CA SER A 200 5.43 -1.52 0.10
C SER A 200 5.46 -0.16 -0.62
N GLY A 201 6.03 0.87 0.01
CA GLY A 201 5.90 2.27 -0.43
C GLY A 201 4.57 2.94 -0.03
N HIS A 202 3.70 2.25 0.72
CA HIS A 202 2.38 2.75 1.15
C HIS A 202 2.30 3.08 2.65
N TRP A 203 3.42 3.09 3.36
CA TRP A 203 3.48 3.33 4.80
C TRP A 203 2.72 4.60 5.23
N TRP A 204 3.04 5.72 4.58
CA TRP A 204 2.37 6.99 4.83
C TRP A 204 0.87 6.94 4.59
N SER A 205 0.49 6.38 3.45
CA SER A 205 -0.91 6.37 3.00
C SER A 205 -1.79 5.54 3.92
N VAL A 206 -1.30 4.39 4.40
CA VAL A 206 -2.05 3.52 5.30
C VAL A 206 -2.20 4.14 6.68
N ILE A 207 -1.13 4.72 7.25
CA ILE A 207 -1.21 5.37 8.56
C ILE A 207 -2.12 6.60 8.48
N SER A 208 -2.00 7.41 7.42
CA SER A 208 -2.90 8.53 7.18
C SER A 208 -4.36 8.09 7.05
N ALA A 209 -4.63 7.01 6.30
CA ALA A 209 -5.98 6.46 6.15
C ALA A 209 -6.56 6.04 7.51
N TRP A 210 -5.79 5.35 8.34
CA TRP A 210 -6.21 4.93 9.67
C TRP A 210 -6.51 6.11 10.58
N VAL A 211 -5.65 7.13 10.61
CA VAL A 211 -5.89 8.37 11.36
C VAL A 211 -7.16 9.07 10.88
N ASN A 212 -7.32 9.26 9.56
CA ASN A 212 -8.51 9.91 8.99
C ASN A 212 -9.80 9.14 9.30
N ILE A 213 -9.77 7.82 9.26
CA ILE A 213 -10.91 6.98 9.64
C ILE A 213 -11.33 7.29 11.08
N HIS A 214 -10.39 7.32 12.01
CA HIS A 214 -10.71 7.56 13.42
C HIS A 214 -11.11 9.01 13.72
N THR A 215 -10.42 9.97 13.10
CA THR A 215 -10.64 11.39 13.42
C THR A 215 -11.83 12.00 12.70
N LYS A 216 -12.18 11.50 11.50
CA LYS A 216 -13.21 12.10 10.64
C LYS A 216 -14.48 11.27 10.52
N VAL A 217 -14.36 9.93 10.52
CA VAL A 217 -15.51 9.04 10.27
C VAL A 217 -16.02 8.41 11.55
N LEU A 218 -15.22 7.61 12.24
CA LEU A 218 -15.62 6.88 13.45
C LEU A 218 -15.80 7.82 14.65
N LYS A 219 -14.88 8.77 14.83
CA LYS A 219 -14.86 9.77 15.91
C LYS A 219 -14.98 9.14 17.30
N ASP A 220 -14.38 7.97 17.49
CA ASP A 220 -14.36 7.20 18.74
C ASP A 220 -12.93 7.12 19.26
N GLU A 221 -12.60 7.99 20.22
CA GLU A 221 -11.27 8.08 20.82
C GLU A 221 -10.91 6.83 21.63
N SER A 222 -11.86 6.24 22.35
CA SER A 222 -11.64 5.01 23.12
C SER A 222 -11.28 3.84 22.22
N ARG A 223 -11.92 3.73 21.06
CA ARG A 223 -11.60 2.73 20.05
C ARG A 223 -10.23 2.99 19.44
N PHE A 224 -9.92 4.23 19.10
CA PHE A 224 -8.61 4.59 18.58
C PHE A 224 -7.48 4.14 19.51
N VAL A 225 -7.60 4.41 20.81
CA VAL A 225 -6.61 4.02 21.81
C VAL A 225 -6.44 2.50 21.86
N LYS A 226 -7.53 1.73 21.87
CA LYS A 226 -7.48 0.27 21.88
C LYS A 226 -6.81 -0.30 20.62
N GLU A 227 -7.13 0.24 19.45
CA GLU A 227 -6.50 -0.18 18.19
C GLU A 227 -5.03 0.25 18.13
N PHE A 228 -4.67 1.41 18.65
CA PHE A 228 -3.29 1.85 18.80
C PHE A 228 -2.47 0.87 19.69
N GLU A 229 -3.00 0.48 20.86
CA GLU A 229 -2.35 -0.51 21.74
C GLU A 229 -2.14 -1.84 21.01
N LEU A 230 -3.15 -2.31 20.26
CA LEU A 230 -3.06 -3.53 19.51
C LEU A 230 -2.00 -3.44 18.39
N ILE A 231 -1.98 -2.36 17.60
CA ILE A 231 -0.96 -2.14 16.57
C ILE A 231 0.43 -2.10 17.23
N SER A 232 0.59 -1.35 18.30
CA SER A 232 1.84 -1.23 19.06
C SER A 232 2.34 -2.59 19.54
N SER A 233 1.44 -3.45 20.01
CA SER A 233 1.78 -4.82 20.46
C SER A 233 2.25 -5.72 19.30
N ARG A 234 1.87 -5.43 18.08
CA ARG A 234 2.22 -6.18 16.84
C ARG A 234 3.53 -5.69 16.21
N LEU A 235 3.90 -4.44 16.42
CA LEU A 235 5.13 -3.81 15.92
C LEU A 235 6.32 -4.20 16.82
N LYS A 236 6.82 -5.43 16.66
CA LYS A 236 7.94 -5.96 17.48
C LYS A 236 9.30 -5.35 17.13
N ASN A 237 9.45 -4.84 15.92
CA ASN A 237 10.68 -4.21 15.47
C ASN A 237 10.68 -2.74 15.89
N GLU A 238 11.72 -2.31 16.62
CA GLU A 238 11.85 -0.95 17.16
C GLU A 238 11.87 0.12 16.06
N VAL A 239 12.48 -0.17 14.91
CA VAL A 239 12.54 0.75 13.78
C VAL A 239 11.15 1.00 13.21
N LEU A 240 10.36 -0.07 12.99
CA LEU A 240 8.99 0.03 12.51
C LEU A 240 8.11 0.77 13.51
N TYR A 241 8.24 0.45 14.78
CA TYR A 241 7.46 1.07 15.86
C TYR A 241 7.76 2.57 15.96
N THR A 242 9.04 2.95 15.95
CA THR A 242 9.46 4.35 16.04
C THR A 242 8.95 5.16 14.84
N ASP A 243 9.07 4.62 13.63
CA ASP A 243 8.57 5.28 12.42
C ASP A 243 7.04 5.39 12.47
N PHE A 244 6.32 4.34 12.90
CA PHE A 244 4.87 4.39 13.09
C PHE A 244 4.45 5.52 14.04
N ILE A 245 5.05 5.60 15.24
CA ILE A 245 4.75 6.63 16.24
C ILE A 245 5.04 8.04 15.66
N SER A 246 6.17 8.21 15.00
CA SER A 246 6.53 9.49 14.36
C SER A 246 5.48 9.94 13.33
N ARG A 247 5.03 9.01 12.47
CA ARG A 247 4.02 9.31 11.43
C ARG A 247 2.65 9.55 12.03
N LEU A 248 2.27 8.75 13.00
CA LEU A 248 1.01 8.91 13.72
C LEU A 248 0.92 10.30 14.38
N ASN A 249 1.97 10.68 15.11
CA ASN A 249 2.03 11.99 15.75
C ASN A 249 1.97 13.14 14.73
N TYR A 250 2.67 13.02 13.60
CA TYR A 250 2.60 13.98 12.51
C TYR A 250 1.16 14.19 12.03
N PHE A 251 0.44 13.10 11.68
CA PHE A 251 -0.92 13.22 11.17
C PHE A 251 -1.92 13.74 12.21
N LEU A 252 -1.77 13.33 13.47
CA LEU A 252 -2.65 13.86 14.54
C LEU A 252 -2.42 15.35 14.79
N LYS A 253 -1.18 15.84 14.71
CA LYS A 253 -0.87 17.28 14.80
C LYS A 253 -1.49 18.05 13.63
N GLU A 254 -1.33 17.54 12.39
CA GLU A 254 -1.94 18.15 11.20
C GLU A 254 -3.48 18.24 11.30
N GLU A 255 -4.10 17.26 11.96
CA GLU A 255 -5.56 17.23 12.19
C GLU A 255 -6.00 17.99 13.45
N GLY A 256 -5.08 18.59 14.21
CA GLY A 256 -5.38 19.31 15.45
C GLY A 256 -5.97 18.40 16.56
N LYS A 257 -5.48 17.16 16.65
CA LYS A 257 -6.01 16.13 17.57
C LYS A 257 -5.14 15.95 18.81
N GLU A 258 -4.93 17.04 19.57
CA GLU A 258 -4.10 17.03 20.77
C GLU A 258 -4.58 16.08 21.87
N ASN A 259 -5.90 15.82 21.95
CA ASN A 259 -6.47 14.84 22.87
C ASN A 259 -5.97 13.41 22.55
N TYR A 260 -6.00 13.01 21.27
CA TYR A 260 -5.47 11.71 20.81
C TYR A 260 -3.97 11.59 21.09
N ILE A 261 -3.21 12.68 20.88
CA ILE A 261 -1.77 12.70 21.14
C ILE A 261 -1.48 12.46 22.62
N LYS A 262 -2.22 13.11 23.54
CA LYS A 262 -2.05 12.94 24.99
C LYS A 262 -2.29 11.50 25.45
N GLU A 263 -3.33 10.86 24.92
CA GLU A 263 -3.62 9.46 25.24
C GLU A 263 -2.49 8.53 24.77
N ILE A 264 -2.00 8.72 23.55
CA ILE A 264 -0.87 7.94 23.02
C ILE A 264 0.40 8.17 23.86
N GLU A 265 0.70 9.43 24.21
CA GLU A 265 1.87 9.76 25.02
C GLU A 265 1.86 9.04 26.36
N SER A 266 0.71 8.89 27.02
CA SER A 266 0.59 8.18 28.28
C SER A 266 0.95 6.71 28.12
N ILE A 267 0.43 6.04 27.10
CA ILE A 267 0.68 4.63 26.80
C ILE A 267 2.15 4.39 26.45
N VAL A 268 2.72 5.25 25.58
CA VAL A 268 4.13 5.15 25.18
C VAL A 268 5.07 5.34 26.38
N ARG A 269 4.74 6.23 27.33
CA ARG A 269 5.54 6.40 28.58
C ARG A 269 5.47 5.20 29.47
N ASP A 270 4.31 4.59 29.63
CA ASP A 270 4.11 3.43 30.49
C ASP A 270 4.85 2.18 29.96
N SER A 271 4.85 2.00 28.63
CA SER A 271 5.63 0.93 28.02
C SER A 271 7.16 1.07 28.19
N LYS A 272 7.66 2.33 28.40
CA LYS A 272 9.09 2.65 28.57
C LYS A 272 9.61 2.55 29.99
N ASN A 273 8.74 2.55 30.97
CA ASN A 273 9.17 2.25 32.33
C ASN A 273 9.70 0.80 32.46
N ASN A 274 9.50 -0.01 31.40
CA ASN A 274 10.04 -1.35 31.27
C ASN A 274 11.28 -1.49 30.37
N GLU A 275 11.53 -0.61 29.37
CA GLU A 275 12.73 -0.66 28.49
C GLU A 275 13.04 0.67 27.78
N ASN A 276 14.17 1.30 28.12
CA ASN A 276 14.97 2.32 27.39
C ASN A 276 14.43 3.65 26.82
N THR A 277 15.22 4.66 27.06
CA THR A 277 15.20 6.14 27.04
C THR A 277 15.10 6.82 25.64
N SER A 278 15.10 6.13 24.50
CA SER A 278 15.32 6.74 23.16
C SER A 278 14.10 7.43 22.52
N LEU A 279 12.89 7.05 22.84
CA LEU A 279 11.67 7.59 22.24
C LEU A 279 11.23 8.98 22.77
N LYS A 280 11.80 9.46 23.89
CA LYS A 280 11.43 10.78 24.46
C LYS A 280 11.82 11.97 23.56
N GLU A 281 12.78 11.80 22.66
CA GLU A 281 13.22 12.85 21.74
C GLU A 281 12.31 13.04 20.53
N TYR A 282 11.66 11.98 20.06
CA TYR A 282 10.78 12.04 18.88
C TYR A 282 9.38 12.65 19.16
N LEU A 283 8.97 12.72 20.43
CA LEU A 283 7.70 13.35 20.80
C LEU A 283 7.83 14.86 21.06
N LYS A 284 9.05 15.40 21.07
CA LYS A 284 9.32 16.83 21.32
C LYS A 284 9.51 17.68 20.06
N ASN A 285 9.75 17.06 18.91
CA ASN A 285 9.89 17.68 17.61
C ASN A 285 8.65 17.44 16.75
#